data_d98da57f50d912b37f0264922f8d12cb
#
_entry.id   d98da57f50d912b37f0264922f8d12cb
#
_cell.length_a   1.000
_cell.length_b   1.000
_cell.length_c   1.000
_cell.angle_alpha   90.00
_cell.angle_beta   90.00
_cell.angle_gamma   90.00
#
_symmetry.space_group_name_H-M   'P 1'
#
loop_
_entity.id
_entity.type
_entity.pdbx_description
1 polymer ?
#
loop_
_entity_poly.entity_id
_entity_poly.type
_entity_poly.pdbx_seq_one_letter_code
_entity_poly.pdbx_strand_id
1 'polypeptide(L)'
;MQVCPTGAIYKDEADGVIKIDRSLCIGCGSCKRACPYDCINFNKELRVADKCTLCAQLREQGETPASVRNCSGSALHYGDINDPDSEVSRLLAQTDPAHIYTLRDTGTAPTVRYILRHAEWKDILPQDCIEHSAWKKGGRKV
;
A
#
# COMPACT_ATOMS: atom_id res chain seq x y z
N MET A 1 6.91 -9.88 -5.79
CA MET A 1 6.39 -11.26 -5.72
C MET A 1 7.41 -12.28 -6.24
N GLN A 2 8.15 -12.00 -7.30
CA GLN A 2 9.12 -12.91 -7.94
C GLN A 2 10.25 -13.43 -7.02
N VAL A 3 10.55 -12.73 -5.92
CA VAL A 3 11.61 -13.11 -4.97
C VAL A 3 11.22 -14.25 -4.03
N CYS A 4 9.95 -14.65 -4.00
CA CYS A 4 9.48 -15.73 -3.12
C CYS A 4 9.71 -17.09 -3.81
N PRO A 5 10.58 -17.97 -3.26
CA PRO A 5 10.89 -19.26 -3.89
C PRO A 5 9.73 -20.24 -3.87
N THR A 6 8.78 -20.07 -2.94
CA THR A 6 7.61 -20.96 -2.77
C THR A 6 6.32 -20.37 -3.34
N GLY A 7 6.35 -19.15 -3.90
CA GLY A 7 5.15 -18.47 -4.36
C GLY A 7 4.19 -18.02 -3.25
N ALA A 8 4.63 -18.02 -1.99
CA ALA A 8 3.78 -17.63 -0.85
C ALA A 8 3.28 -16.18 -0.92
N ILE A 9 3.91 -15.30 -1.70
CA ILE A 9 3.50 -13.90 -1.87
C ILE A 9 2.70 -13.77 -3.15
N TYR A 10 1.47 -13.33 -3.02
CA TYR A 10 0.55 -13.16 -4.16
C TYR A 10 -0.24 -11.86 -4.05
N LYS A 11 -0.74 -11.38 -5.16
CA LYS A 11 -1.73 -10.32 -5.23
C LYS A 11 -3.12 -10.97 -5.27
N ASP A 12 -3.97 -10.61 -4.34
CA ASP A 12 -5.35 -11.06 -4.35
C ASP A 12 -6.10 -10.33 -5.48
N GLU A 13 -6.73 -11.08 -6.35
CA GLU A 13 -7.44 -10.52 -7.50
C GLU A 13 -8.73 -9.80 -7.10
N ALA A 14 -9.34 -10.18 -5.98
CA ALA A 14 -10.59 -9.60 -5.52
C ALA A 14 -10.43 -8.18 -4.97
N ASP A 15 -9.31 -7.91 -4.28
CA ASP A 15 -9.08 -6.64 -3.58
C ASP A 15 -7.77 -5.94 -3.95
N GLY A 16 -6.96 -6.55 -4.81
CA GLY A 16 -5.68 -6.02 -5.26
C GLY A 16 -4.59 -5.97 -4.18
N VAL A 17 -4.85 -6.48 -2.98
CA VAL A 17 -3.91 -6.45 -1.85
C VAL A 17 -2.87 -7.56 -1.99
N ILE A 18 -1.61 -7.20 -1.75
CA ILE A 18 -0.54 -8.21 -1.67
C ILE A 18 -0.65 -8.94 -0.33
N LYS A 19 -0.82 -10.25 -0.39
CA LYS A 19 -0.96 -11.15 0.77
C LYS A 19 0.19 -12.15 0.84
N ILE A 20 0.38 -12.76 1.99
CA ILE A 20 1.35 -13.83 2.23
C ILE A 20 0.60 -15.05 2.73
N ASP A 21 0.65 -16.14 1.97
CA ASP A 21 0.15 -17.43 2.42
C ASP A 21 1.16 -18.01 3.41
N ARG A 22 0.76 -18.06 4.67
CA ARG A 22 1.62 -18.57 5.76
C ARG A 22 1.90 -20.06 5.65
N SER A 23 1.03 -20.84 5.01
CA SER A 23 1.19 -22.27 4.82
C SER A 23 2.30 -22.61 3.83
N LEU A 24 2.52 -21.73 2.85
CA LEU A 24 3.58 -21.86 1.84
C LEU A 24 4.88 -21.14 2.25
N CYS A 25 4.82 -20.31 3.31
CA CYS A 25 5.97 -19.51 3.72
C CYS A 25 6.99 -20.33 4.50
N ILE A 26 8.19 -20.50 3.94
CA ILE A 26 9.31 -21.21 4.59
C ILE A 26 10.18 -20.32 5.49
N GLY A 27 9.83 -19.05 5.68
CA GLY A 27 10.56 -18.14 6.57
C GLY A 27 11.95 -17.73 6.10
N CYS A 28 12.28 -17.83 4.81
CA CYS A 28 13.64 -17.55 4.29
C CYS A 28 14.05 -16.07 4.36
N GLY A 29 13.11 -15.14 4.58
CA GLY A 29 13.36 -13.70 4.69
C GLY A 29 13.75 -12.98 3.39
N SER A 30 13.76 -13.65 2.25
CA SER A 30 14.14 -13.05 0.96
C SER A 30 13.26 -11.85 0.60
N CYS A 31 11.95 -11.96 0.85
CA CYS A 31 10.99 -10.89 0.60
C CYS A 31 11.26 -9.63 1.45
N LYS A 32 11.65 -9.80 2.72
CA LYS A 32 11.99 -8.67 3.59
C LYS A 32 13.26 -7.95 3.08
N ARG A 33 14.29 -8.70 2.69
CA ARG A 33 15.53 -8.11 2.17
C ARG A 33 15.34 -7.42 0.83
N ALA A 34 14.40 -7.88 0.02
CA ALA A 34 14.14 -7.35 -1.31
C ALA A 34 13.09 -6.22 -1.34
N CYS A 35 12.39 -5.97 -0.23
CA CYS A 35 11.37 -4.93 -0.19
C CYS A 35 12.01 -3.55 -0.10
N PRO A 36 11.85 -2.67 -1.10
CA PRO A 36 12.46 -1.34 -1.07
C PRO A 36 11.76 -0.41 -0.05
N TYR A 37 10.59 -0.80 0.47
CA TYR A 37 9.77 0.00 1.38
C TYR A 37 9.82 -0.49 2.82
N ASP A 38 10.60 -1.53 3.12
CA ASP A 38 10.68 -2.20 4.43
C ASP A 38 9.30 -2.53 5.05
N CYS A 39 8.31 -2.82 4.21
CA CYS A 39 6.92 -3.06 4.64
C CYS A 39 6.64 -4.52 5.05
N ILE A 40 7.64 -5.39 5.02
CA ILE A 40 7.52 -6.82 5.38
C ILE A 40 8.21 -7.07 6.71
N ASN A 41 7.44 -7.55 7.67
CA ASN A 41 7.92 -7.96 8.97
C ASN A 41 8.15 -9.48 9.03
N PHE A 42 8.77 -9.95 10.10
CA PHE A 42 8.99 -11.36 10.35
C PHE A 42 8.36 -11.74 11.69
N ASN A 43 7.39 -12.64 11.64
CA ASN A 43 6.83 -13.24 12.85
C ASN A 43 7.79 -14.30 13.37
N LYS A 44 8.43 -14.02 14.50
CA LYS A 44 9.45 -14.90 15.08
C LYS A 44 8.89 -16.18 15.67
N GLU A 45 7.66 -16.14 16.19
CA GLU A 45 6.99 -17.30 16.80
C GLU A 45 6.57 -18.29 15.72
N LEU A 46 5.91 -17.80 14.68
CA LEU A 46 5.46 -18.63 13.56
C LEU A 46 6.56 -18.88 12.52
N ARG A 47 7.69 -18.17 12.62
CA ARG A 47 8.82 -18.22 11.69
C ARG A 47 8.44 -17.97 10.23
N VAL A 48 7.48 -17.06 9.99
CA VAL A 48 6.98 -16.68 8.67
C VAL A 48 7.10 -15.17 8.47
N ALA A 49 7.15 -14.75 7.21
CA ALA A 49 7.00 -13.35 6.86
C ALA A 49 5.56 -12.90 7.08
N ASP A 50 5.39 -11.63 7.45
CA ASP A 50 4.08 -11.02 7.68
C ASP A 50 4.07 -9.57 7.21
N LYS A 51 2.90 -9.07 6.83
CA LYS A 51 2.69 -7.67 6.43
C LYS A 51 1.25 -7.27 6.68
N CYS A 52 1.01 -5.96 6.66
CA CYS A 52 -0.33 -5.40 6.74
C CYS A 52 -1.22 -5.97 5.63
N THR A 53 -2.38 -6.52 6.00
CA THR A 53 -3.42 -7.05 5.09
C THR A 53 -4.53 -6.03 4.84
N LEU A 54 -4.39 -4.79 5.32
CA LEU A 54 -5.46 -3.79 5.38
C LEU A 54 -6.71 -4.32 6.09
N CYS A 55 -6.50 -5.08 7.19
CA CYS A 55 -7.57 -5.72 7.97
C CYS A 55 -8.55 -6.53 7.10
N ALA A 56 -8.05 -7.51 6.36
CA ALA A 56 -8.84 -8.32 5.43
C ALA A 56 -10.15 -8.79 6.05
N GLN A 57 -10.11 -9.28 7.31
CA GLN A 57 -11.27 -9.76 8.06
C GLN A 57 -12.36 -8.68 8.28
N LEU A 58 -12.01 -7.40 8.40
CA LEU A 58 -12.97 -6.31 8.50
C LEU A 58 -13.55 -5.95 7.12
N ARG A 59 -12.70 -5.92 6.10
CA ARG A 59 -13.12 -5.61 4.74
C ARG A 59 -14.06 -6.65 4.15
N GLU A 60 -13.88 -7.93 4.47
CA GLU A 60 -14.79 -9.02 4.12
C GLU A 60 -16.20 -8.83 4.71
N GLN A 61 -16.30 -8.07 5.80
CA GLN A 61 -17.56 -7.67 6.43
C GLN A 61 -18.09 -6.31 5.93
N GLY A 62 -17.44 -5.71 4.94
CA GLY A 62 -17.77 -4.39 4.43
C GLY A 62 -17.32 -3.23 5.33
N GLU A 63 -16.48 -3.52 6.34
CA GLU A 63 -15.98 -2.50 7.26
C GLU A 63 -14.67 -1.86 6.76
N THR A 64 -14.42 -0.66 7.27
CA THR A 64 -13.17 0.08 7.02
C THR A 64 -12.02 -0.50 7.85
N PRO A 65 -10.78 -0.51 7.33
CA PRO A 65 -9.61 -0.92 8.10
C PRO A 65 -9.49 -0.17 9.42
N ALA A 66 -9.10 -0.89 10.48
CA ALA A 66 -9.06 -0.34 11.84
C ALA A 66 -8.16 0.90 11.97
N SER A 67 -7.06 0.96 11.25
CA SER A 67 -6.16 2.14 11.26
C SER A 67 -6.84 3.39 10.70
N VAL A 68 -7.66 3.23 9.66
CA VAL A 68 -8.42 4.34 9.07
C VAL A 68 -9.52 4.79 10.02
N ARG A 69 -10.32 3.84 10.53
CA ARG A 69 -11.42 4.12 11.46
C ARG A 69 -10.96 4.80 12.75
N ASN A 70 -9.78 4.46 13.26
CA ASN A 70 -9.24 5.01 14.50
C ASN A 70 -8.28 6.19 14.30
N CYS A 71 -8.15 6.69 13.07
CA CYS A 71 -7.30 7.84 12.80
C CYS A 71 -7.96 9.13 13.30
N SER A 72 -7.59 9.59 14.50
CA SER A 72 -8.16 10.80 15.11
C SER A 72 -7.94 12.07 14.29
N GLY A 73 -6.86 12.11 13.49
CA GLY A 73 -6.55 13.22 12.58
C GLY A 73 -7.22 13.12 11.21
N SER A 74 -8.04 12.08 10.96
CA SER A 74 -8.66 11.81 9.64
C SER A 74 -7.65 11.89 8.48
N ALA A 75 -6.41 11.48 8.75
CA ALA A 75 -5.30 11.56 7.77
C ALA A 75 -5.13 10.28 6.95
N LEU A 76 -5.83 9.20 7.31
CA LEU A 76 -5.79 7.93 6.62
C LEU A 76 -7.11 7.70 5.88
N HIS A 77 -7.03 7.45 4.61
CA HIS A 77 -8.16 7.15 3.73
C HIS A 77 -7.97 5.78 3.10
N TYR A 78 -9.07 5.10 2.82
CA TYR A 78 -9.08 3.79 2.19
C TYR A 78 -10.21 3.71 1.16
N GLY A 79 -9.94 3.12 0.00
CA GLY A 79 -10.93 2.89 -1.03
C GLY A 79 -10.30 2.34 -2.32
N ASP A 80 -11.14 1.97 -3.26
CA ASP A 80 -10.69 1.56 -4.59
C ASP A 80 -10.39 2.80 -5.43
N ILE A 81 -9.14 2.93 -5.83
CA ILE A 81 -8.66 4.04 -6.67
C ILE A 81 -9.21 3.97 -8.11
N ASN A 82 -9.72 2.81 -8.53
CA ASN A 82 -10.31 2.63 -9.86
C ASN A 82 -11.82 2.93 -9.87
N ASP A 83 -12.45 2.95 -8.71
CA ASP A 83 -13.84 3.37 -8.56
C ASP A 83 -13.91 4.90 -8.46
N PRO A 84 -14.49 5.60 -9.47
CA PRO A 84 -14.59 7.06 -9.47
C PRO A 84 -15.45 7.60 -8.32
N ASP A 85 -16.35 6.78 -7.79
CA ASP A 85 -17.25 7.15 -6.70
C ASP A 85 -16.68 6.86 -5.32
N SER A 86 -15.50 6.24 -5.25
CA SER A 86 -14.82 6.00 -3.97
C SER A 86 -14.36 7.30 -3.32
N GLU A 87 -14.29 7.30 -1.99
CA GLU A 87 -13.79 8.46 -1.22
C GLU A 87 -12.38 8.87 -1.65
N VAL A 88 -11.48 7.90 -1.84
CA VAL A 88 -10.08 8.19 -2.24
C VAL A 88 -9.99 8.77 -3.63
N SER A 89 -10.81 8.30 -4.59
CA SER A 89 -10.83 8.83 -5.96
C SER A 89 -11.33 10.27 -5.98
N ARG A 90 -12.40 10.57 -5.23
CA ARG A 90 -12.91 11.94 -5.08
C ARG A 90 -11.91 12.86 -4.41
N LEU A 91 -11.27 12.40 -3.34
CA LEU A 91 -10.23 13.17 -2.63
C LEU A 91 -9.05 13.50 -3.55
N LEU A 92 -8.54 12.52 -4.30
CA LEU A 92 -7.45 12.72 -5.25
C LEU A 92 -7.86 13.66 -6.40
N ALA A 93 -9.11 13.55 -6.88
CA ALA A 93 -9.61 14.41 -7.95
C ALA A 93 -9.77 15.89 -7.54
N GLN A 94 -10.00 16.15 -6.24
CA GLN A 94 -10.12 17.48 -5.67
C GLN A 94 -8.77 18.08 -5.27
N THR A 95 -7.72 17.25 -5.14
CA THR A 95 -6.40 17.69 -4.72
C THR A 95 -5.59 18.16 -5.92
N ASP A 96 -4.85 19.26 -5.74
CA ASP A 96 -3.90 19.73 -6.76
C ASP A 96 -2.84 18.63 -7.01
N PRO A 97 -2.63 18.20 -8.26
CA PRO A 97 -1.62 17.20 -8.60
C PRO A 97 -0.21 17.52 -8.08
N ALA A 98 0.12 18.80 -7.90
CA ALA A 98 1.39 19.24 -7.32
C ALA A 98 1.60 18.78 -5.87
N HIS A 99 0.53 18.43 -5.16
CA HIS A 99 0.54 17.98 -3.78
C HIS A 99 0.39 16.45 -3.62
N ILE A 100 0.30 15.71 -4.73
CA ILE A 100 0.11 14.26 -4.70
C ILE A 100 1.44 13.56 -4.98
N TYR A 101 1.88 12.75 -4.03
CA TYR A 101 3.12 11.98 -4.10
C TYR A 101 2.83 10.47 -3.99
N THR A 102 3.76 9.66 -4.45
CA THR A 102 3.72 8.20 -4.34
C THR A 102 5.08 7.67 -3.92
N LEU A 103 5.12 6.45 -3.42
CA LEU A 103 6.40 5.76 -3.22
C LEU A 103 7.08 5.55 -4.57
N ARG A 104 8.42 5.63 -4.58
CA ARG A 104 9.22 5.40 -5.78
C ARG A 104 8.90 4.02 -6.37
N ASP A 105 8.55 3.99 -7.63
CA ASP A 105 8.26 2.73 -8.31
C ASP A 105 9.56 2.07 -8.79
N THR A 106 9.87 0.95 -8.18
CA THR A 106 11.01 0.09 -8.54
C THR A 106 10.53 -1.18 -9.26
N GLY A 107 9.43 -1.11 -10.01
CA GLY A 107 8.76 -2.24 -10.64
C GLY A 107 7.73 -2.94 -9.74
N THR A 108 7.30 -2.26 -8.68
CA THR A 108 6.36 -2.78 -7.67
C THR A 108 4.96 -2.20 -7.77
N ALA A 109 4.77 -1.17 -8.61
CA ALA A 109 3.51 -0.44 -8.82
C ALA A 109 2.82 -0.04 -7.50
N PRO A 110 3.44 0.81 -6.65
CA PRO A 110 2.88 1.18 -5.35
C PRO A 110 1.56 1.94 -5.50
N THR A 111 0.55 1.55 -4.73
CA THR A 111 -0.80 2.14 -4.79
C THR A 111 -1.03 3.23 -3.74
N VAL A 112 -0.17 3.32 -2.72
CA VAL A 112 -0.28 4.36 -1.69
C VAL A 112 -0.03 5.74 -2.30
N ARG A 113 -0.87 6.71 -1.91
CA ARG A 113 -0.73 8.12 -2.28
C ARG A 113 -0.60 8.96 -1.02
N TYR A 114 0.25 9.96 -1.08
CA TYR A 114 0.47 10.93 -0.02
C TYR A 114 0.02 12.29 -0.52
N ILE A 115 -0.85 12.95 0.23
CA ILE A 115 -1.25 14.33 -0.02
C ILE A 115 -0.49 15.20 0.97
N LEU A 116 0.47 15.97 0.47
CA LEU A 116 1.31 16.84 1.26
C LEU A 116 0.90 18.30 1.01
N ARG A 117 0.31 18.95 2.02
CA ARG A 117 -0.11 20.36 1.92
C ARG A 117 1.08 21.33 1.79
N HIS A 118 2.23 20.94 2.31
CA HIS A 118 3.45 21.72 2.29
C HIS A 118 4.54 20.95 1.54
N ALA A 119 5.12 21.56 0.51
CA ALA A 119 6.11 20.90 -0.35
C ALA A 119 7.37 20.47 0.42
N GLU A 120 7.73 21.20 1.47
CA GLU A 120 8.86 20.88 2.36
C GLU A 120 8.67 19.56 3.12
N TRP A 121 7.45 19.08 3.30
CA TRP A 121 7.20 17.81 4.00
C TRP A 121 7.72 16.59 3.23
N LYS A 122 7.92 16.70 1.93
CA LYS A 122 8.60 15.66 1.14
C LYS A 122 10.01 15.38 1.65
N ASP A 123 10.68 16.39 2.21
CA ASP A 123 12.06 16.29 2.67
C ASP A 123 12.18 15.59 4.05
N ILE A 124 11.05 15.44 4.76
CA ILE A 124 10.95 14.68 6.01
C ILE A 124 10.87 13.17 5.76
N LEU A 125 10.36 12.80 4.59
CA LEU A 125 10.25 11.41 4.18
C LEU A 125 11.58 10.96 3.54
N PRO A 126 11.96 9.67 3.64
CA PRO A 126 13.16 9.18 2.99
C PRO A 126 13.14 9.55 1.51
N GLN A 127 14.02 10.45 1.10
CA GLN A 127 13.98 11.07 -0.24
C GLN A 127 14.10 10.05 -1.37
N ASP A 128 14.75 8.91 -1.10
CA ASP A 128 14.88 7.81 -2.06
C ASP A 128 13.59 7.02 -2.26
N CYS A 129 12.55 7.29 -1.47
CA CYS A 129 11.32 6.51 -1.45
C CYS A 129 10.11 7.22 -2.06
N ILE A 130 10.17 8.54 -2.30
CA ILE A 130 9.00 9.32 -2.75
C ILE A 130 9.27 10.04 -4.07
N GLU A 131 8.33 9.91 -4.97
CA GLU A 131 8.27 10.61 -6.25
C GLU A 131 6.99 11.42 -6.35
N HIS A 132 7.02 12.51 -7.13
CA HIS A 132 5.82 13.24 -7.50
C HIS A 132 4.89 12.32 -8.30
N SER A 133 3.66 12.15 -7.83
CA SER A 133 2.68 11.30 -8.52
C SER A 133 2.18 12.03 -9.77
N ALA A 134 2.44 11.47 -10.93
CA ALA A 134 1.81 11.91 -12.18
C ALA A 134 0.35 11.42 -12.24
N TRP A 135 -0.45 11.72 -11.20
CA TRP A 135 -1.86 11.36 -11.17
C TRP A 135 -2.59 12.02 -12.32
N LYS A 136 -3.03 11.25 -13.30
CA LYS A 136 -3.92 11.72 -14.38
C LYS A 136 -5.34 11.28 -14.04
N LYS A 137 -6.29 12.24 -14.05
CA LYS A 137 -7.72 11.93 -14.01
C LYS A 137 -8.03 10.89 -15.10
N GLY A 138 -8.53 9.73 -14.70
CA GLY A 138 -8.85 8.65 -15.64
C GLY A 138 -7.98 7.42 -15.53
N GLY A 139 -7.74 6.98 -14.31
CA GLY A 139 -7.29 5.66 -13.88
C GLY A 139 -6.33 4.93 -14.80
N ARG A 140 -5.16 4.58 -14.31
CA ARG A 140 -4.38 3.56 -14.96
C ARG A 140 -5.10 2.21 -14.73
N LYS A 141 -5.61 1.59 -15.79
CA LYS A 141 -5.91 0.16 -15.75
C LYS A 141 -4.60 -0.55 -15.43
N VAL A 142 -4.52 -1.18 -14.28
CA VAL A 142 -3.45 -2.09 -13.89
C VAL A 142 -3.80 -3.46 -14.40
#